data_e981e1a27488aea48d96347ad43d7ba6
#
_entry.id   e981e1a27488aea48d96347ad43d7ba6
#
_cell.length_a   1.000
_cell.length_b   1.000
_cell.length_c   1.000
_cell.angle_alpha   90.00
_cell.angle_beta   90.00
_cell.angle_gamma   90.00
#
_symmetry.space_group_name_H-M   'P 1'
#
loop_
_entity.id
_entity.type
_entity.pdbx_description
1 polymer ?
#
loop_
_entity_poly.entity_id
_entity_poly.type
_entity_poly.pdbx_seq_one_letter_code
_entity_poly.pdbx_strand_id
1 'polypeptide(L)'
;TEDQILPIVGSVIRDKYGYSYDSYNIIEPITEFEKIAEETSKWTALDIVCVYYNPGGKVFIINPKNPDHWERVRELHNDQLMVIYVKFLKEENKKIEEAAINTFEEMLSGKDVFINKAFIDQTVVQRKPVKKEKKVEEPGKVGGGGVANITPKYAVEVSNELFHNGNVEAWKKIVESYTTTFPALKVFIYHG
;
A
#
# COMPACT_ATOMS: atom_id res chain seq x y z
N THR A 1 -13.96 12.19 -1.19
CA THR A 1 -14.58 11.52 -0.04
C THR A 1 -14.26 10.04 -0.09
N GLU A 2 -14.22 9.36 1.06
CA GLU A 2 -13.95 7.91 1.15
C GLU A 2 -14.90 7.10 0.26
N ASP A 3 -16.16 7.50 0.15
CA ASP A 3 -17.20 6.87 -0.67
C ASP A 3 -16.87 6.86 -2.19
N GLN A 4 -16.01 7.74 -2.65
CA GLN A 4 -15.59 7.80 -4.06
C GLN A 4 -14.40 6.90 -4.37
N ILE A 5 -13.68 6.44 -3.34
CA ILE A 5 -12.46 5.64 -3.53
C ILE A 5 -12.81 4.26 -4.08
N LEU A 6 -13.85 3.63 -3.60
CA LEU A 6 -14.23 2.26 -4.00
C LEU A 6 -14.52 2.09 -5.50
N PRO A 7 -15.39 2.92 -6.10
CA PRO A 7 -15.62 2.84 -7.55
C PRO A 7 -14.33 3.06 -8.34
N ILE A 8 -13.46 3.98 -7.89
CA ILE A 8 -12.19 4.27 -8.53
C ILE A 8 -11.23 3.08 -8.42
N VAL A 9 -11.11 2.48 -7.23
CA VAL A 9 -10.26 1.30 -7.01
C VAL A 9 -10.70 0.15 -7.91
N GLY A 10 -12.00 -0.18 -7.94
CA GLY A 10 -12.52 -1.22 -8.81
C GLY A 10 -12.25 -0.95 -10.29
N SER A 11 -12.54 0.26 -10.76
CA SER A 11 -12.34 0.66 -12.16
C SER A 11 -10.87 0.66 -12.56
N VAL A 12 -9.99 1.18 -11.71
CA VAL A 12 -8.56 1.28 -12.01
C VAL A 12 -7.88 -0.07 -11.89
N ILE A 13 -8.06 -0.78 -10.79
CA ILE A 13 -7.35 -2.05 -10.54
C ILE A 13 -7.86 -3.14 -11.46
N ARG A 14 -9.19 -3.32 -11.57
CA ARG A 14 -9.77 -4.38 -12.37
C ARG A 14 -9.77 -4.05 -13.86
N ASP A 15 -10.36 -2.91 -14.25
CA ASP A 15 -10.68 -2.63 -15.64
C ASP A 15 -9.47 -2.08 -16.41
N LYS A 16 -8.66 -1.22 -15.78
CA LYS A 16 -7.49 -0.64 -16.43
C LYS A 16 -6.25 -1.54 -16.35
N TYR A 17 -5.96 -2.07 -15.15
CA TYR A 17 -4.74 -2.85 -14.92
C TYR A 17 -4.94 -4.35 -14.99
N GLY A 18 -6.18 -4.82 -15.08
CA GLY A 18 -6.51 -6.23 -15.34
C GLY A 18 -6.09 -7.18 -14.23
N TYR A 19 -6.20 -6.77 -12.96
CA TYR A 19 -5.98 -7.67 -11.83
C TYR A 19 -7.02 -8.79 -11.84
N SER A 20 -6.61 -10.00 -11.48
CA SER A 20 -7.52 -11.05 -11.07
C SER A 20 -8.05 -10.71 -9.68
N TYR A 21 -9.28 -11.08 -9.38
CA TYR A 21 -9.87 -10.81 -8.09
C TYR A 21 -10.85 -11.90 -7.69
N ASP A 22 -11.02 -12.05 -6.39
CA ASP A 22 -12.10 -12.84 -5.80
C ASP A 22 -12.62 -12.17 -4.53
N SER A 23 -13.79 -12.57 -4.11
CA SER A 23 -14.44 -12.11 -2.90
C SER A 23 -14.41 -13.20 -1.83
N TYR A 24 -13.89 -12.87 -0.66
CA TYR A 24 -13.73 -13.76 0.45
C TYR A 24 -14.52 -13.26 1.67
N ASN A 25 -15.36 -14.13 2.25
CA ASN A 25 -15.98 -13.86 3.53
C ASN A 25 -15.07 -14.37 4.65
N ILE A 26 -14.70 -13.48 5.56
CA ILE A 26 -13.87 -13.83 6.72
C ILE A 26 -14.60 -14.89 7.56
N ILE A 27 -13.97 -16.04 7.73
CA ILE A 27 -14.58 -17.19 8.44
C ILE A 27 -14.43 -17.03 9.96
N GLU A 28 -13.23 -16.64 10.40
CA GLU A 28 -12.91 -16.45 11.81
C GLU A 28 -12.25 -15.08 12.00
N PRO A 29 -12.46 -14.42 13.15
CA PRO A 29 -11.80 -13.13 13.41
C PRO A 29 -10.27 -13.27 13.42
N ILE A 30 -9.59 -12.33 12.78
CA ILE A 30 -8.12 -12.31 12.70
C ILE A 30 -7.62 -11.01 13.33
N THR A 31 -6.72 -11.13 14.30
CA THR A 31 -6.06 -10.02 14.98
C THR A 31 -4.53 -10.07 14.84
N GLU A 32 -3.98 -11.22 14.45
CA GLU A 32 -2.54 -11.43 14.31
C GLU A 32 -2.16 -11.38 12.82
N PHE A 33 -1.63 -10.25 12.40
CA PHE A 33 -1.33 -9.99 10.99
C PHE A 33 0.15 -10.15 10.63
N GLU A 34 1.03 -10.30 11.62
CA GLU A 34 2.47 -10.35 11.40
C GLU A 34 2.88 -11.48 10.46
N LYS A 35 2.28 -12.68 10.67
CA LYS A 35 2.54 -13.84 9.81
C LYS A 35 2.08 -13.60 8.37
N ILE A 36 0.90 -12.97 8.20
CA ILE A 36 0.34 -12.66 6.89
C ILE A 36 1.24 -11.65 6.16
N ALA A 37 1.65 -10.59 6.86
CA ALA A 37 2.51 -9.55 6.31
C ALA A 37 3.91 -10.11 5.98
N GLU A 38 4.50 -10.90 6.88
CA GLU A 38 5.79 -11.53 6.66
C GLU A 38 5.76 -12.44 5.43
N GLU A 39 4.73 -13.28 5.33
CA GLU A 39 4.62 -14.24 4.25
C GLU A 39 4.36 -13.57 2.90
N THR A 40 3.38 -12.68 2.85
CA THR A 40 3.07 -11.96 1.61
C THR A 40 4.20 -11.04 1.15
N SER A 41 5.03 -10.54 2.07
CA SER A 41 6.22 -9.74 1.72
C SER A 41 7.22 -10.51 0.85
N LYS A 42 7.25 -11.83 0.94
CA LYS A 42 8.11 -12.72 0.13
C LYS A 42 7.60 -12.85 -1.30
N TRP A 43 6.32 -12.56 -1.57
CA TRP A 43 5.69 -12.70 -2.89
C TRP A 43 6.07 -11.53 -3.81
N THR A 44 7.35 -11.42 -4.12
CA THR A 44 7.95 -10.29 -4.84
C THR A 44 7.53 -10.20 -6.31
N ALA A 45 7.06 -11.31 -6.90
CA ALA A 45 6.57 -11.34 -8.28
C ALA A 45 5.09 -10.94 -8.41
N LEU A 46 4.41 -10.68 -7.31
CA LEU A 46 2.99 -10.34 -7.27
C LEU A 46 2.75 -8.95 -6.70
N ASP A 47 1.74 -8.27 -7.17
CA ASP A 47 1.12 -7.15 -6.47
C ASP A 47 -0.24 -7.58 -5.93
N ILE A 48 -0.52 -7.19 -4.67
CA ILE A 48 -1.73 -7.61 -3.95
C ILE A 48 -2.36 -6.40 -3.30
N VAL A 49 -3.65 -6.23 -3.53
CA VAL A 49 -4.47 -5.19 -2.90
C VAL A 49 -5.73 -5.84 -2.35
N CYS A 50 -6.01 -5.61 -1.08
CA CYS A 50 -7.24 -6.07 -0.46
C CYS A 50 -8.15 -4.89 -0.14
N VAL A 51 -9.44 -5.07 -0.34
CA VAL A 51 -10.48 -4.13 0.07
C VAL A 51 -11.35 -4.81 1.11
N TYR A 52 -11.26 -4.35 2.35
CA TYR A 52 -11.99 -4.90 3.48
C TYR A 52 -13.14 -4.01 3.90
N TYR A 53 -14.32 -4.60 4.03
CA TYR A 53 -15.56 -3.93 4.44
C TYR A 53 -15.80 -4.21 5.92
N ASN A 54 -15.50 -3.23 6.77
CA ASN A 54 -15.64 -3.35 8.21
C ASN A 54 -17.10 -3.21 8.67
N PRO A 55 -17.55 -3.88 9.74
CA PRO A 55 -18.91 -3.78 10.27
C PRO A 55 -19.35 -2.35 10.58
N GLY A 56 -18.44 -1.47 10.92
CA GLY A 56 -18.72 -0.05 11.17
C GLY A 56 -18.95 0.81 9.93
N GLY A 57 -19.06 0.19 8.74
CA GLY A 57 -19.27 0.89 7.47
C GLY A 57 -18.01 1.54 6.88
N LYS A 58 -16.86 1.37 7.52
CA LYS A 58 -15.57 1.79 6.95
C LYS A 58 -15.04 0.78 5.95
N VAL A 59 -14.38 1.30 4.94
CA VAL A 59 -13.67 0.48 3.97
C VAL A 59 -12.18 0.71 4.09
N PHE A 60 -11.43 -0.38 4.19
CA PHE A 60 -9.98 -0.34 4.26
C PHE A 60 -9.37 -0.88 2.98
N ILE A 61 -8.44 -0.12 2.41
CA ILE A 61 -7.59 -0.58 1.31
C ILE A 61 -6.26 -1.00 1.93
N ILE A 62 -5.92 -2.27 1.76
CA ILE A 62 -4.82 -2.92 2.44
C ILE A 62 -3.84 -3.44 1.38
N ASN A 63 -2.58 -3.07 1.48
CA ASN A 63 -1.50 -3.84 0.89
C ASN A 63 -1.05 -4.85 1.96
N PRO A 64 -1.29 -6.16 1.80
CA PRO A 64 -1.02 -7.14 2.84
C PRO A 64 0.47 -7.29 3.17
N LYS A 65 1.35 -6.83 2.29
CA LYS A 65 2.80 -6.80 2.51
C LYS A 65 3.26 -5.69 3.45
N ASN A 66 2.37 -4.71 3.74
CA ASN A 66 2.69 -3.55 4.57
C ASN A 66 2.08 -3.70 5.97
N PRO A 67 2.88 -3.91 7.01
CA PRO A 67 2.39 -4.03 8.39
C PRO A 67 1.60 -2.81 8.86
N ASP A 68 1.98 -1.60 8.46
CA ASP A 68 1.30 -0.36 8.87
C ASP A 68 -0.16 -0.32 8.41
N HIS A 69 -0.50 -1.02 7.32
CA HIS A 69 -1.89 -1.10 6.83
C HIS A 69 -2.74 -1.98 7.75
N TRP A 70 -2.16 -3.04 8.29
CA TRP A 70 -2.83 -3.93 9.23
C TRP A 70 -3.06 -3.28 10.58
N GLU A 71 -2.13 -2.44 11.07
CA GLU A 71 -2.30 -1.68 12.31
C GLU A 71 -3.55 -0.78 12.28
N ARG A 72 -3.95 -0.30 11.10
CA ARG A 72 -5.15 0.53 10.92
C ARG A 72 -6.44 -0.28 11.00
N VAL A 73 -6.39 -1.52 10.55
CA VAL A 73 -7.54 -2.44 10.53
C VAL A 73 -7.81 -2.98 11.92
N ARG A 74 -6.77 -3.38 12.66
CA ARG A 74 -6.76 -3.97 14.01
C ARG A 74 -7.36 -5.36 14.10
N GLU A 75 -8.48 -5.60 13.42
CA GLU A 75 -9.20 -6.87 13.43
C GLU A 75 -9.97 -7.05 12.13
N LEU A 76 -9.89 -8.26 11.56
CA LEU A 76 -10.84 -8.71 10.54
C LEU A 76 -11.95 -9.47 11.25
N HIS A 77 -13.16 -8.98 11.13
CA HIS A 77 -14.33 -9.59 11.77
C HIS A 77 -14.90 -10.71 10.89
N ASN A 78 -15.45 -11.75 11.53
CA ASN A 78 -16.15 -12.81 10.82
C ASN A 78 -17.37 -12.28 10.06
N ASP A 79 -17.79 -13.01 9.05
CA ASP A 79 -18.91 -12.69 8.16
C ASP A 79 -18.79 -11.36 7.42
N GLN A 80 -17.59 -10.78 7.40
CA GLN A 80 -17.31 -9.55 6.65
C GLN A 80 -16.62 -9.84 5.33
N LEU A 81 -16.92 -9.01 4.35
CA LEU A 81 -16.41 -9.15 3.00
C LEU A 81 -15.00 -8.56 2.87
N MET A 82 -14.13 -9.31 2.26
CA MET A 82 -12.86 -8.85 1.71
C MET A 82 -12.80 -9.16 0.22
N VAL A 83 -12.43 -8.17 -0.61
CA VAL A 83 -12.13 -8.41 -2.02
C VAL A 83 -10.63 -8.38 -2.20
N ILE A 84 -10.08 -9.45 -2.74
CA ILE A 84 -8.64 -9.66 -2.95
C ILE A 84 -8.33 -9.45 -4.42
N TYR A 85 -7.44 -8.52 -4.74
CA TYR A 85 -6.95 -8.25 -6.08
C TYR A 85 -5.50 -8.67 -6.19
N VAL A 86 -5.15 -9.42 -7.22
CA VAL A 86 -3.78 -9.90 -7.45
C VAL A 86 -3.38 -9.65 -8.91
N LYS A 87 -2.13 -9.19 -9.08
CA LYS A 87 -1.49 -9.05 -10.39
C LYS A 87 -0.11 -9.71 -10.38
N PHE A 88 0.16 -10.52 -11.38
CA PHE A 88 1.50 -11.03 -11.63
C PHE A 88 2.30 -9.98 -12.41
N LEU A 89 3.46 -9.60 -11.89
CA LEU A 89 4.19 -8.41 -12.35
C LEU A 89 5.08 -8.65 -13.58
N LYS A 90 5.41 -9.91 -13.90
CA LYS A 90 6.32 -10.22 -15.02
C LYS A 90 5.61 -10.26 -16.37
N GLU A 91 4.52 -11.01 -16.41
CA GLU A 91 3.71 -11.22 -17.61
C GLU A 91 2.27 -11.54 -17.20
N GLU A 92 1.34 -11.43 -18.13
CA GLU A 92 -0.04 -11.80 -17.82
C GLU A 92 -0.17 -13.31 -17.62
N ASN A 93 -0.49 -13.74 -16.39
CA ASN A 93 -0.65 -15.14 -16.04
C ASN A 93 -1.77 -15.33 -15.02
N LYS A 94 -2.98 -15.48 -15.51
CA LYS A 94 -4.18 -15.63 -14.69
C LYS A 94 -4.12 -16.84 -13.75
N LYS A 95 -3.49 -17.93 -14.17
CA LYS A 95 -3.36 -19.14 -13.31
C LYS A 95 -2.49 -18.87 -12.09
N ILE A 96 -1.43 -18.06 -12.22
CA ILE A 96 -0.60 -17.69 -11.07
C ILE A 96 -1.36 -16.72 -10.16
N GLU A 97 -2.11 -15.78 -10.74
CA GLU A 97 -2.91 -14.82 -9.99
C GLU A 97 -4.03 -15.54 -9.19
N GLU A 98 -4.76 -16.48 -9.80
CA GLU A 98 -5.77 -17.31 -9.14
C GLU A 98 -5.16 -18.19 -8.03
N ALA A 99 -4.02 -18.84 -8.31
CA ALA A 99 -3.32 -19.62 -7.31
C ALA A 99 -2.88 -18.76 -6.10
N ALA A 100 -2.49 -17.52 -6.33
CA ALA A 100 -2.11 -16.61 -5.26
C ALA A 100 -3.32 -16.15 -4.42
N ILE A 101 -4.48 -15.90 -5.06
CA ILE A 101 -5.73 -15.60 -4.36
C ILE A 101 -6.10 -16.78 -3.45
N ASN A 102 -6.15 -17.98 -3.98
CA ASN A 102 -6.49 -19.19 -3.18
C ASN A 102 -5.52 -19.38 -2.01
N THR A 103 -4.21 -19.22 -2.24
CA THR A 103 -3.21 -19.33 -1.18
C THR A 103 -3.42 -18.27 -0.10
N PHE A 104 -3.77 -17.04 -0.49
CA PHE A 104 -4.04 -15.97 0.46
C PHE A 104 -5.32 -16.22 1.27
N GLU A 105 -6.38 -16.74 0.68
CA GLU A 105 -7.61 -17.15 1.36
C GLU A 105 -7.36 -18.28 2.37
N GLU A 106 -6.52 -19.26 2.00
CA GLU A 106 -6.10 -20.31 2.92
C GLU A 106 -5.32 -19.75 4.11
N MET A 107 -4.46 -18.76 3.90
CA MET A 107 -3.77 -18.05 5.00
C MET A 107 -4.76 -17.32 5.90
N LEU A 108 -5.74 -16.63 5.33
CA LEU A 108 -6.79 -15.95 6.11
C LEU A 108 -7.67 -16.94 6.89
N SER A 109 -7.81 -18.17 6.44
CA SER A 109 -8.50 -19.25 7.17
C SER A 109 -7.61 -19.95 8.21
N GLY A 110 -6.41 -19.43 8.48
CA GLY A 110 -5.49 -20.00 9.47
C GLY A 110 -4.80 -21.30 9.07
N LYS A 111 -4.87 -21.67 7.79
CA LYS A 111 -4.20 -22.87 7.29
C LYS A 111 -2.72 -22.63 7.04
N ASP A 112 -1.90 -23.64 7.27
CA ASP A 112 -0.53 -23.63 6.79
C ASP A 112 -0.52 -23.78 5.26
N VAL A 113 0.14 -22.84 4.58
CA VAL A 113 0.17 -22.79 3.12
C VAL A 113 1.53 -23.12 2.55
N PHE A 114 1.53 -23.81 1.40
CA PHE A 114 2.74 -24.00 0.61
C PHE A 114 2.84 -22.89 -0.43
N ILE A 115 3.95 -22.13 -0.35
CA ILE A 115 4.16 -21.02 -1.27
C ILE A 115 4.66 -21.50 -2.60
N ASN A 116 3.93 -21.12 -3.65
CA ASN A 116 4.36 -21.37 -5.00
C ASN A 116 5.63 -20.54 -5.30
N LYS A 117 6.68 -21.19 -5.80
CA LYS A 117 7.94 -20.52 -6.17
C LYS A 117 7.76 -19.43 -7.21
N ALA A 118 6.70 -19.51 -8.03
CA ALA A 118 6.35 -18.48 -8.99
C ALA A 118 5.96 -17.12 -8.36
N PHE A 119 5.55 -17.12 -7.08
CA PHE A 119 5.24 -15.87 -6.36
C PHE A 119 6.47 -15.05 -6.01
N ILE A 120 7.66 -15.68 -6.09
CA ILE A 120 8.92 -15.08 -5.69
C ILE A 120 9.75 -14.74 -6.93
N ASP A 121 10.11 -13.48 -7.08
CA ASP A 121 11.09 -13.06 -8.06
C ASP A 121 12.50 -13.05 -7.43
N GLN A 122 13.34 -13.96 -7.86
CA GLN A 122 14.72 -14.07 -7.36
C GLN A 122 15.61 -12.89 -7.77
N THR A 123 15.18 -12.09 -8.74
CA THR A 123 15.93 -10.91 -9.20
C THR A 123 15.68 -9.69 -8.32
N VAL A 124 14.61 -9.70 -7.54
CA VAL A 124 14.28 -8.62 -6.60
C VAL A 124 15.01 -8.86 -5.29
N VAL A 125 16.05 -8.09 -5.03
CA VAL A 125 16.69 -8.05 -3.71
C VAL A 125 15.68 -7.55 -2.69
N GLN A 126 15.26 -8.40 -1.78
CA GLN A 126 14.37 -8.01 -0.68
C GLN A 126 15.05 -6.90 0.13
N ARG A 127 14.60 -5.67 -0.02
CA ARG A 127 14.91 -4.63 0.95
C ARG A 127 14.19 -5.02 2.23
N LYS A 128 14.93 -5.52 3.23
CA LYS A 128 14.39 -5.75 4.57
C LYS A 128 13.64 -4.49 4.98
N PRO A 129 12.41 -4.59 5.51
CA PRO A 129 11.73 -3.43 6.06
C PRO A 129 12.66 -2.84 7.13
N VAL A 130 13.09 -1.62 6.89
CA VAL A 130 13.84 -0.87 7.90
C VAL A 130 12.84 -0.63 9.03
N LYS A 131 12.96 -1.39 10.12
CA LYS A 131 12.29 -1.06 11.37
C LYS A 131 12.70 0.38 11.69
N LYS A 132 11.79 1.31 11.51
CA LYS A 132 11.94 2.65 12.07
C LYS A 132 11.93 2.46 13.59
N GLU A 133 13.11 2.38 14.18
CA GLU A 133 13.24 2.58 15.61
C GLU A 133 12.59 3.94 15.91
N LYS A 134 11.54 3.92 16.71
CA LYS A 134 10.98 5.13 17.30
C LYS A 134 12.07 5.70 18.19
N LYS A 135 12.89 6.61 17.65
CA LYS A 135 13.63 7.54 18.49
C LYS A 135 12.58 8.39 19.19
N VAL A 136 12.42 8.11 20.44
CA VAL A 136 11.81 9.04 21.39
C VAL A 136 12.77 10.23 21.45
N GLU A 137 12.45 11.31 20.73
CA GLU A 137 13.12 12.58 20.91
C GLU A 137 12.52 13.25 22.14
N GLU A 138 13.32 13.33 23.18
CA GLU A 138 13.09 14.25 24.29
C GLU A 138 13.06 15.71 23.77
N PRO A 139 12.23 16.59 24.37
CA PRO A 139 12.14 17.97 23.92
C PRO A 139 13.41 18.74 24.32
N GLY A 140 14.36 18.81 23.39
CA GLY A 140 15.60 19.58 23.51
C GLY A 140 15.42 21.02 23.08
N LYS A 141 15.58 21.90 24.01
CA LYS A 141 15.79 23.37 24.02
C LYS A 141 15.99 24.06 22.67
N VAL A 142 15.12 25.04 22.44
CA VAL A 142 15.26 26.11 21.46
C VAL A 142 16.55 26.88 21.72
N GLY A 143 17.50 26.82 20.79
CA GLY A 143 18.68 27.68 20.71
C GLY A 143 18.71 28.32 19.31
N GLY A 144 18.64 29.65 19.25
CA GLY A 144 18.55 30.41 18.01
C GLY A 144 19.84 30.36 17.17
N GLY A 145 19.65 30.39 15.84
CA GLY A 145 20.72 30.50 14.87
C GLY A 145 20.26 29.91 13.54
N GLY A 146 19.89 30.78 12.59
CA GLY A 146 19.20 30.42 11.34
C GLY A 146 19.98 29.47 10.43
N VAL A 147 19.73 28.20 10.56
CA VAL A 147 20.00 27.22 9.52
C VAL A 147 18.63 26.67 9.10
N ALA A 148 18.26 26.92 7.86
CA ALA A 148 17.02 26.37 7.31
C ALA A 148 17.09 24.85 7.40
N ASN A 149 16.21 24.26 8.22
CA ASN A 149 16.06 22.81 8.28
C ASN A 149 15.46 22.32 6.95
N ILE A 150 16.30 21.72 6.11
CA ILE A 150 15.89 21.12 4.86
C ILE A 150 15.64 19.63 5.11
N THR A 151 14.46 19.15 4.74
CA THR A 151 14.16 17.71 4.78
C THR A 151 15.04 16.93 3.81
N PRO A 152 15.27 15.63 4.02
CA PRO A 152 15.90 14.78 3.01
C PRO A 152 15.15 14.87 1.67
N LYS A 153 15.88 14.73 0.56
CA LYS A 153 15.27 14.67 -0.76
C LYS A 153 14.50 13.36 -0.90
N TYR A 154 13.25 13.46 -1.32
CA TYR A 154 12.42 12.32 -1.66
C TYR A 154 12.38 12.19 -3.18
N ALA A 155 12.83 11.06 -3.72
CA ALA A 155 12.70 10.76 -5.14
C ALA A 155 11.28 10.23 -5.39
N VAL A 156 10.57 10.88 -6.30
CA VAL A 156 9.30 10.40 -6.83
C VAL A 156 9.56 9.98 -8.27
N GLU A 157 9.44 8.68 -8.54
CA GLU A 157 9.54 8.18 -9.90
C GLU A 157 8.25 8.51 -10.64
N VAL A 158 8.39 9.30 -11.70
CA VAL A 158 7.25 9.70 -12.53
C VAL A 158 7.36 8.98 -13.85
N SER A 159 6.46 8.05 -14.12
CA SER A 159 6.36 7.41 -15.43
C SER A 159 5.92 8.43 -16.49
N ASN A 160 6.55 8.39 -17.66
CA ASN A 160 6.40 9.38 -18.74
C ASN A 160 4.96 9.65 -19.21
N GLU A 161 4.01 8.77 -18.95
CA GLU A 161 2.62 8.93 -19.34
C GLU A 161 1.82 9.90 -18.45
N LEU A 162 2.36 10.27 -17.30
CA LEU A 162 1.68 11.16 -16.34
C LEU A 162 2.04 12.64 -16.48
N PHE A 163 3.02 13.00 -17.33
CA PHE A 163 3.42 14.37 -17.56
C PHE A 163 2.77 15.00 -18.81
N HIS A 164 1.45 15.07 -18.81
CA HIS A 164 0.77 16.06 -19.64
C HIS A 164 0.62 17.37 -18.86
N ASN A 165 0.52 18.49 -19.58
CA ASN A 165 0.44 19.86 -19.02
C ASN A 165 -0.52 20.02 -17.82
N GLY A 166 -1.60 19.21 -17.77
CA GLY A 166 -2.55 19.20 -16.66
C GLY A 166 -1.98 18.72 -15.31
N ASN A 167 -0.96 17.86 -15.33
CA ASN A 167 -0.35 17.34 -14.11
C ASN A 167 0.63 18.32 -13.49
N VAL A 168 1.32 19.12 -14.29
CA VAL A 168 2.19 20.20 -13.82
C VAL A 168 1.37 21.25 -13.07
N GLU A 169 0.18 21.58 -13.60
CA GLU A 169 -0.77 22.49 -12.94
C GLU A 169 -1.30 21.90 -11.61
N ALA A 170 -1.58 20.60 -11.56
CA ALA A 170 -2.01 19.93 -10.34
C ALA A 170 -0.92 19.97 -9.25
N TRP A 171 0.33 19.68 -9.61
CA TRP A 171 1.47 19.80 -8.71
C TRP A 171 1.65 21.22 -8.19
N LYS A 172 1.56 22.21 -9.08
CA LYS A 172 1.64 23.62 -8.71
C LYS A 172 0.56 23.98 -7.67
N LYS A 173 -0.69 23.61 -7.91
CA LYS A 173 -1.79 23.84 -6.97
C LYS A 173 -1.60 23.16 -5.62
N ILE A 174 -1.05 21.94 -5.60
CA ILE A 174 -0.72 21.22 -4.35
C ILE A 174 0.34 21.99 -3.56
N VAL A 175 1.42 22.44 -4.22
CA VAL A 175 2.49 23.22 -3.60
C VAL A 175 1.95 24.56 -3.09
N GLU A 176 1.15 25.25 -3.87
CA GLU A 176 0.52 26.52 -3.50
C GLU A 176 -0.42 26.34 -2.28
N SER A 177 -1.25 25.31 -2.27
CA SER A 177 -2.13 24.99 -1.15
C SER A 177 -1.33 24.70 0.13
N TYR A 178 -0.25 23.93 0.00
CA TYR A 178 0.61 23.59 1.12
C TYR A 178 1.34 24.80 1.69
N THR A 179 1.92 25.64 0.83
CA THR A 179 2.62 26.86 1.27
C THR A 179 1.67 27.93 1.81
N THR A 180 0.42 27.96 1.35
CA THR A 180 -0.62 28.83 1.92
C THR A 180 -1.00 28.38 3.33
N THR A 181 -1.10 27.07 3.55
CA THR A 181 -1.42 26.51 4.88
C THR A 181 -0.25 26.64 5.85
N PHE A 182 0.98 26.55 5.36
CA PHE A 182 2.21 26.61 6.14
C PHE A 182 3.19 27.67 5.59
N PRO A 183 2.96 28.98 5.82
CA PRO A 183 3.73 30.07 5.19
C PRO A 183 5.23 30.08 5.52
N ALA A 184 5.61 29.42 6.63
CA ALA A 184 7.02 29.31 7.05
C ALA A 184 7.80 28.22 6.30
N LEU A 185 7.11 27.38 5.52
CA LEU A 185 7.73 26.27 4.78
C LEU A 185 7.88 26.60 3.31
N LYS A 186 8.95 26.10 2.71
CA LYS A 186 9.19 26.18 1.26
C LYS A 186 9.32 24.78 0.69
N VAL A 187 8.63 24.53 -0.41
CA VAL A 187 8.72 23.27 -1.15
C VAL A 187 9.61 23.49 -2.36
N PHE A 188 10.63 22.64 -2.51
CA PHE A 188 11.53 22.67 -3.65
C PHE A 188 11.33 21.37 -4.46
N ILE A 189 11.13 21.53 -5.75
CA ILE A 189 11.03 20.41 -6.69
C ILE A 189 12.29 20.44 -7.55
N TYR A 190 13.00 19.33 -7.61
CA TYR A 190 14.20 19.16 -8.43
C TYR A 190 13.89 18.19 -9.56
N HIS A 191 14.34 18.52 -10.75
CA HIS A 191 14.38 17.60 -11.87
C HIS A 191 15.79 16.95 -11.87
N GLY A 192 15.83 15.62 -11.81
CA GLY A 192 17.05 14.83 -11.87
C GLY A 192 17.38 14.40 -13.29
#